data_aa9881f558fca7952a90e72a25a6c459
#
_entry.id   aa9881f558fca7952a90e72a25a6c459
#
_cell.length_a   1.000
_cell.length_b   1.000
_cell.length_c   1.000
_cell.angle_alpha   90.00
_cell.angle_beta   90.00
_cell.angle_gamma   90.00
#
_symmetry.space_group_name_H-M   'P 1'
#
loop_
_entity.id
_entity.type
_entity.pdbx_description
1 polymer ?
#
loop_
_entity_poly.entity_id
_entity_poly.type
_entity_poly.pdbx_seq_one_letter_code
_entity_poly.pdbx_strand_id
1 'polypeptide(L)'
;MTDASTTSRPLFNRQQLISLFLPLVAEQALSISIGLADTLMVSSVGEAAVSGVSLVDSFNVLMIQLLSALATGGAVVASQYIGHREPKRAKASAAQIMFIMISLSVVTAVIVSVGRHAILRGIFGSIDADVMRYAETYFLLSALSYPFIGVYNAGAALFRAQGNSKISMLSSLVMNVVNIGGNAILIYGFGMGVMGAATASLVSRMIACFTVMFLLQKPDCALRIDHLTDLKPDLDLIKRILKVGIPAGIENGMFQIGKLSVSSLTSTLGTAAIAANAVAGNISSFLNVPASAVGIGALTVVGQCLGAGEKVQAKRYSRLLLLTAYAGDWLMNLSGLFFLNKLALSWFNLSPEAYGMALELMVWFNAVSLILWPSSFTLPNILRAAGDAAFTMTVSVISMWVFRVAFCYLMVLKFHCGLLFIWMGMFLDWAMRSLFFCVRFVRGRWMEQKVI
;
A
#
# COMPACT_ATOMS: atom_id res chain seq x y z
N MET A 1 27.70 38.94 13.60
CA MET A 1 27.12 38.26 12.45
C MET A 1 25.71 37.88 12.83
N THR A 2 24.76 38.70 12.49
CA THR A 2 23.36 38.63 12.84
C THR A 2 22.69 37.48 12.09
N ASP A 3 22.20 36.52 12.82
CA ASP A 3 21.43 35.36 12.37
C ASP A 3 20.06 35.91 11.88
N ALA A 4 19.98 36.28 10.60
CA ALA A 4 18.73 36.64 9.95
C ALA A 4 17.92 35.32 9.69
N SER A 5 17.28 34.81 10.70
CA SER A 5 16.23 33.81 10.56
C SER A 5 15.05 34.45 9.81
N THR A 6 15.16 34.49 8.48
CA THR A 6 14.00 34.71 7.62
C THR A 6 13.05 33.55 7.86
N THR A 7 12.09 33.78 8.76
CA THR A 7 10.97 32.88 8.97
C THR A 7 10.09 32.93 7.72
N SER A 8 10.47 32.14 6.70
CA SER A 8 9.62 31.93 5.53
C SER A 8 8.25 31.44 6.03
N ARG A 9 7.16 32.03 5.48
CA ARG A 9 5.80 31.65 5.88
C ARG A 9 5.65 30.13 5.75
N PRO A 10 5.02 29.45 6.75
CA PRO A 10 4.85 28.01 6.70
C PRO A 10 4.06 27.63 5.44
N LEU A 11 4.59 26.66 4.67
CA LEU A 11 3.97 26.17 3.44
C LEU A 11 2.63 25.47 3.71
N PHE A 12 2.48 24.87 4.89
CA PHE A 12 1.25 24.21 5.31
C PHE A 12 0.80 24.73 6.66
N ASN A 13 -0.47 25.09 6.77
CA ASN A 13 -1.10 25.39 8.04
C ASN A 13 -1.69 24.11 8.68
N ARG A 14 -2.05 24.18 9.97
CA ARG A 14 -2.61 23.05 10.71
C ARG A 14 -3.88 22.48 10.07
N GLN A 15 -4.75 23.35 9.55
CA GLN A 15 -6.01 22.95 8.93
C GLN A 15 -5.78 22.18 7.62
N GLN A 16 -4.81 22.61 6.81
CA GLN A 16 -4.42 21.90 5.59
C GLN A 16 -3.85 20.51 5.91
N LEU A 17 -3.04 20.37 6.95
CA LEU A 17 -2.54 19.06 7.38
C LEU A 17 -3.69 18.15 7.83
N ILE A 18 -4.61 18.64 8.66
CA ILE A 18 -5.76 17.84 9.10
C ILE A 18 -6.63 17.44 7.90
N SER A 19 -6.91 18.35 6.98
CA SER A 19 -7.69 18.06 5.77
C SER A 19 -7.01 17.09 4.81
N LEU A 20 -5.69 16.97 4.88
CA LEU A 20 -4.92 15.98 4.13
C LEU A 20 -4.95 14.60 4.83
N PHE A 21 -4.68 14.54 6.13
CA PHE A 21 -4.46 13.27 6.83
C PHE A 21 -5.75 12.56 7.24
N LEU A 22 -6.80 13.27 7.66
CA LEU A 22 -8.04 12.64 8.12
C LEU A 22 -8.72 11.81 7.00
N PRO A 23 -8.86 12.31 5.76
CA PRO A 23 -9.37 11.49 4.66
C PRO A 23 -8.46 10.30 4.33
N LEU A 24 -7.13 10.43 4.47
CA LEU A 24 -6.21 9.30 4.24
C LEU A 24 -6.38 8.19 5.27
N VAL A 25 -6.64 8.52 6.52
CA VAL A 25 -6.97 7.52 7.56
C VAL A 25 -8.23 6.75 7.16
N ALA A 26 -9.28 7.46 6.73
CA ALA A 26 -10.51 6.83 6.25
C ALA A 26 -10.28 5.98 4.99
N GLU A 27 -9.50 6.47 4.02
CA GLU A 27 -9.14 5.73 2.80
C GLU A 27 -8.39 4.42 3.12
N GLN A 28 -7.44 4.45 4.06
CA GLN A 28 -6.70 3.25 4.47
C GLN A 28 -7.61 2.24 5.20
N ALA A 29 -8.49 2.70 6.07
CA ALA A 29 -9.47 1.83 6.74
C ALA A 29 -10.42 1.18 5.72
N LEU A 30 -10.94 1.94 4.74
CA LEU A 30 -11.77 1.42 3.66
C LEU A 30 -11.03 0.38 2.82
N SER A 31 -9.76 0.60 2.52
CA SER A 31 -8.94 -0.33 1.73
C SER A 31 -8.78 -1.71 2.40
N ILE A 32 -8.67 -1.75 3.72
CA ILE A 32 -8.61 -3.01 4.47
C ILE A 32 -9.99 -3.68 4.51
N SER A 33 -11.05 -2.90 4.70
CA SER A 33 -12.43 -3.41 4.83
C SER A 33 -12.92 -4.11 3.56
N ILE A 34 -12.54 -3.63 2.37
CA ILE A 34 -12.98 -4.24 1.10
C ILE A 34 -12.44 -5.67 0.95
N GLY A 35 -11.17 -5.89 1.26
CA GLY A 35 -10.57 -7.23 1.17
C GLY A 35 -11.22 -8.24 2.11
N LEU A 36 -11.61 -7.80 3.32
CA LEU A 36 -12.36 -8.65 4.26
C LEU A 36 -13.77 -8.96 3.75
N ALA A 37 -14.47 -7.96 3.22
CA ALA A 37 -15.82 -8.14 2.68
C ALA A 37 -15.83 -9.11 1.48
N ASP A 38 -14.90 -8.94 0.52
CA ASP A 38 -14.77 -9.83 -0.63
C ASP A 38 -14.56 -11.30 -0.21
N THR A 39 -13.63 -11.54 0.71
CA THR A 39 -13.34 -12.89 1.22
C THR A 39 -14.56 -13.52 1.89
N LEU A 40 -15.26 -12.75 2.74
CA LEU A 40 -16.47 -13.22 3.43
C LEU A 40 -17.60 -13.55 2.45
N MET A 41 -17.80 -12.72 1.41
CA MET A 41 -18.89 -12.95 0.45
C MET A 41 -18.60 -14.13 -0.47
N VAL A 42 -17.35 -14.31 -0.90
CA VAL A 42 -16.94 -15.48 -1.72
C VAL A 42 -17.01 -16.78 -0.92
N SER A 43 -16.82 -16.75 0.40
CA SER A 43 -16.88 -17.96 1.24
C SER A 43 -18.26 -18.66 1.20
N SER A 44 -19.31 -17.93 0.88
CA SER A 44 -20.66 -18.51 0.70
C SER A 44 -20.80 -19.39 -0.56
N VAL A 45 -19.87 -19.30 -1.50
CA VAL A 45 -19.91 -20.06 -2.78
C VAL A 45 -19.36 -21.48 -2.63
N GLY A 46 -18.43 -21.69 -1.67
CA GLY A 46 -17.83 -22.99 -1.36
C GLY A 46 -16.30 -22.98 -1.30
N GLU A 47 -15.70 -24.05 -0.80
CA GLU A 47 -14.25 -24.14 -0.53
C GLU A 47 -13.40 -24.05 -1.78
N ALA A 48 -13.78 -24.70 -2.88
CA ALA A 48 -13.05 -24.63 -4.15
C ALA A 48 -13.03 -23.20 -4.73
N ALA A 49 -14.13 -22.45 -4.56
CA ALA A 49 -14.24 -21.06 -4.96
C ALA A 49 -13.32 -20.16 -4.14
N VAL A 50 -13.35 -20.31 -2.82
CA VAL A 50 -12.46 -19.54 -1.91
C VAL A 50 -10.99 -19.83 -2.21
N SER A 51 -10.63 -21.09 -2.42
CA SER A 51 -9.28 -21.50 -2.76
C SER A 51 -8.81 -20.87 -4.07
N GLY A 52 -9.62 -20.97 -5.14
CA GLY A 52 -9.31 -20.40 -6.44
C GLY A 52 -9.13 -18.87 -6.39
N VAL A 53 -10.04 -18.16 -5.70
CA VAL A 53 -9.96 -16.71 -5.52
C VAL A 53 -8.72 -16.31 -4.70
N SER A 54 -8.43 -17.00 -3.59
CA SER A 54 -7.29 -16.68 -2.72
C SER A 54 -5.95 -16.84 -3.43
N LEU A 55 -5.79 -17.85 -4.30
CA LEU A 55 -4.59 -18.01 -5.12
C LEU A 55 -4.38 -16.81 -6.03
N VAL A 56 -5.43 -16.40 -6.73
CA VAL A 56 -5.39 -15.26 -7.64
C VAL A 56 -5.20 -13.94 -6.89
N ASP A 57 -5.84 -13.77 -5.73
CA ASP A 57 -5.70 -12.55 -4.94
C ASP A 57 -4.27 -12.34 -4.42
N SER A 58 -3.55 -13.40 -4.13
CA SER A 58 -2.12 -13.30 -3.80
C SER A 58 -1.33 -12.64 -4.94
N PHE A 59 -1.64 -12.98 -6.19
CA PHE A 59 -1.04 -12.37 -7.37
C PHE A 59 -1.59 -10.96 -7.62
N ASN A 60 -2.88 -10.74 -7.46
CA ASN A 60 -3.53 -9.43 -7.61
C ASN A 60 -2.93 -8.39 -6.66
N VAL A 61 -2.72 -8.76 -5.39
CA VAL A 61 -2.10 -7.88 -4.39
C VAL A 61 -0.70 -7.47 -4.84
N LEU A 62 0.11 -8.41 -5.35
CA LEU A 62 1.43 -8.10 -5.89
C LEU A 62 1.35 -7.09 -7.04
N MET A 63 0.47 -7.31 -8.01
CA MET A 63 0.32 -6.42 -9.18
C MET A 63 -0.19 -5.03 -8.77
N ILE A 64 -1.19 -4.95 -7.91
CA ILE A 64 -1.72 -3.67 -7.41
C ILE A 64 -0.66 -2.90 -6.63
N GLN A 65 0.15 -3.56 -5.82
CA GLN A 65 1.23 -2.93 -5.07
C GLN A 65 2.35 -2.40 -5.99
N LEU A 66 2.68 -3.12 -7.07
CA LEU A 66 3.63 -2.64 -8.08
C LEU A 66 3.10 -1.39 -8.78
N LEU A 67 1.84 -1.40 -9.23
CA LEU A 67 1.20 -0.25 -9.86
C LEU A 67 1.11 0.94 -8.89
N SER A 68 0.73 0.72 -7.64
CA SER A 68 0.66 1.75 -6.61
C SER A 68 2.02 2.40 -6.31
N ALA A 69 3.09 1.60 -6.31
CA ALA A 69 4.45 2.10 -6.12
C ALA A 69 4.91 3.01 -7.27
N LEU A 70 4.58 2.65 -8.52
CA LEU A 70 4.86 3.51 -9.68
C LEU A 70 4.05 4.81 -9.62
N ALA A 71 2.77 4.73 -9.24
CA ALA A 71 1.93 5.91 -9.01
C ALA A 71 2.54 6.84 -7.95
N THR A 72 3.13 6.28 -6.89
CA THR A 72 3.87 7.03 -5.87
C THR A 72 5.06 7.78 -6.45
N GLY A 73 5.82 7.17 -7.37
CA GLY A 73 6.92 7.84 -8.08
C GLY A 73 6.46 9.09 -8.83
N GLY A 74 5.34 8.99 -9.55
CA GLY A 74 4.72 10.14 -10.23
C GLY A 74 4.21 11.22 -9.27
N ALA A 75 3.60 10.81 -8.15
CA ALA A 75 3.15 11.75 -7.13
C ALA A 75 4.30 12.54 -6.49
N VAL A 76 5.45 11.89 -6.25
CA VAL A 76 6.65 12.56 -5.73
C VAL A 76 7.15 13.63 -6.71
N VAL A 77 7.29 13.29 -8.00
CA VAL A 77 7.73 14.24 -9.03
C VAL A 77 6.73 15.40 -9.17
N ALA A 78 5.44 15.10 -9.25
CA ALA A 78 4.39 16.11 -9.35
C ALA A 78 4.36 17.04 -8.11
N SER A 79 4.48 16.49 -6.90
CA SER A 79 4.47 17.28 -5.66
C SER A 79 5.69 18.23 -5.58
N GLN A 80 6.86 17.79 -6.05
CA GLN A 80 8.04 18.66 -6.11
C GLN A 80 7.88 19.79 -7.11
N TYR A 81 7.32 19.53 -8.33
CA TYR A 81 7.03 20.60 -9.29
C TYR A 81 5.95 21.58 -8.78
N ILE A 82 4.95 21.11 -8.04
CA ILE A 82 3.97 21.98 -7.36
C ILE A 82 4.70 22.90 -6.36
N GLY A 83 5.57 22.34 -5.54
CA GLY A 83 6.39 23.11 -4.60
C GLY A 83 7.29 24.13 -5.27
N HIS A 84 7.90 23.75 -6.39
CA HIS A 84 8.77 24.63 -7.21
C HIS A 84 8.00 25.72 -7.96
N ARG A 85 6.66 25.71 -7.90
CA ARG A 85 5.77 26.66 -8.59
C ARG A 85 5.89 26.63 -10.11
N GLU A 86 6.15 25.44 -10.67
CA GLU A 86 6.17 25.20 -12.12
C GLU A 86 4.91 24.43 -12.58
N PRO A 87 3.75 25.07 -12.75
CA PRO A 87 2.48 24.41 -13.04
C PRO A 87 2.50 23.64 -14.37
N LYS A 88 3.24 24.13 -15.38
CA LYS A 88 3.38 23.46 -16.66
C LYS A 88 4.09 22.10 -16.52
N ARG A 89 5.20 22.06 -15.79
CA ARG A 89 5.95 20.84 -15.52
C ARG A 89 5.18 19.88 -14.61
N ALA A 90 4.44 20.41 -13.63
CA ALA A 90 3.58 19.63 -12.76
C ALA A 90 2.47 18.93 -13.56
N LYS A 91 1.78 19.62 -14.48
CA LYS A 91 0.79 19.04 -15.39
C LYS A 91 1.42 18.03 -16.35
N ALA A 92 2.58 18.34 -16.92
CA ALA A 92 3.29 17.38 -17.77
C ALA A 92 3.66 16.10 -17.00
N SER A 93 4.13 16.20 -15.74
CA SER A 93 4.42 15.02 -14.93
C SER A 93 3.16 14.19 -14.61
N ALA A 94 2.00 14.85 -14.42
CA ALA A 94 0.72 14.17 -14.26
C ALA A 94 0.31 13.41 -15.52
N ALA A 95 0.50 13.99 -16.70
CA ALA A 95 0.26 13.31 -17.97
C ALA A 95 1.21 12.11 -18.16
N GLN A 96 2.49 12.25 -17.80
CA GLN A 96 3.47 11.16 -17.94
C GLN A 96 3.17 9.99 -17.01
N ILE A 97 2.77 10.22 -15.75
CA ILE A 97 2.40 9.11 -14.88
C ILE A 97 1.16 8.38 -15.40
N MET A 98 0.16 9.10 -15.94
CA MET A 98 -1.00 8.47 -16.57
C MET A 98 -0.60 7.63 -17.78
N PHE A 99 0.28 8.15 -18.64
CA PHE A 99 0.81 7.40 -19.79
C PHE A 99 1.51 6.10 -19.35
N ILE A 100 2.40 6.18 -18.37
CA ILE A 100 3.11 5.02 -17.82
C ILE A 100 2.11 4.00 -17.26
N MET A 101 1.15 4.46 -16.47
CA MET A 101 0.19 3.58 -15.80
C MET A 101 -0.76 2.90 -16.77
N ILE A 102 -1.26 3.62 -17.78
CA ILE A 102 -2.10 3.05 -18.84
C ILE A 102 -1.28 2.00 -19.62
N SER A 103 -0.11 2.39 -20.11
CA SER A 103 0.73 1.50 -20.92
C SER A 103 1.11 0.23 -20.17
N LEU A 104 1.63 0.37 -18.96
CA LEU A 104 2.09 -0.78 -18.17
C LEU A 104 0.93 -1.69 -17.75
N SER A 105 -0.19 -1.11 -17.30
CA SER A 105 -1.33 -1.89 -16.83
C SER A 105 -2.04 -2.61 -17.99
N VAL A 106 -2.10 -2.00 -19.18
CA VAL A 106 -2.61 -2.67 -20.38
C VAL A 106 -1.70 -3.83 -20.80
N VAL A 107 -0.40 -3.60 -20.87
CA VAL A 107 0.58 -4.67 -21.18
C VAL A 107 0.47 -5.82 -20.17
N THR A 108 0.40 -5.51 -18.88
CA THR A 108 0.21 -6.51 -17.82
C THR A 108 -1.12 -7.25 -17.97
N ALA A 109 -2.21 -6.53 -18.27
CA ALA A 109 -3.52 -7.13 -18.49
C ALA A 109 -3.51 -8.12 -19.67
N VAL A 110 -2.86 -7.76 -20.77
CA VAL A 110 -2.73 -8.65 -21.95
C VAL A 110 -1.89 -9.89 -21.61
N ILE A 111 -0.71 -9.70 -21.00
CA ILE A 111 0.18 -10.83 -20.61
C ILE A 111 -0.54 -11.80 -19.68
N VAL A 112 -1.22 -11.27 -18.65
CA VAL A 112 -1.93 -12.10 -17.67
C VAL A 112 -3.15 -12.76 -18.29
N SER A 113 -3.93 -12.07 -19.10
CA SER A 113 -5.13 -12.63 -19.74
C SER A 113 -4.78 -13.78 -20.68
N VAL A 114 -3.72 -13.63 -21.50
CA VAL A 114 -3.25 -14.66 -22.43
C VAL A 114 -2.56 -15.80 -21.68
N GLY A 115 -1.70 -15.46 -20.72
CA GLY A 115 -0.85 -16.41 -20.00
C GLY A 115 -1.48 -17.03 -18.76
N ARG A 116 -2.74 -16.69 -18.39
CA ARG A 116 -3.37 -17.04 -17.09
C ARG A 116 -3.20 -18.51 -16.69
N HIS A 117 -3.44 -19.43 -17.61
CA HIS A 117 -3.30 -20.87 -17.36
C HIS A 117 -1.85 -21.26 -17.05
N ALA A 118 -0.91 -20.79 -17.86
CA ALA A 118 0.52 -21.06 -17.68
C ALA A 118 1.06 -20.43 -16.40
N ILE A 119 0.61 -19.20 -16.07
CA ILE A 119 1.00 -18.48 -14.84
C ILE A 119 0.49 -19.24 -13.60
N LEU A 120 -0.79 -19.64 -13.58
CA LEU A 120 -1.38 -20.36 -12.45
C LEU A 120 -0.70 -21.72 -12.25
N ARG A 121 -0.47 -22.49 -13.32
CA ARG A 121 0.27 -23.75 -13.25
C ARG A 121 1.73 -23.57 -12.84
N GLY A 122 2.39 -22.54 -13.34
CA GLY A 122 3.79 -22.26 -13.03
C GLY A 122 4.04 -21.86 -11.58
N ILE A 123 3.08 -21.13 -10.99
CA ILE A 123 3.20 -20.64 -9.61
C ILE A 123 2.69 -21.67 -8.59
N PHE A 124 1.54 -22.30 -8.86
CA PHE A 124 0.84 -23.15 -7.89
C PHE A 124 0.92 -24.66 -8.20
N GLY A 125 1.52 -25.03 -9.33
CA GLY A 125 1.68 -26.44 -9.73
C GLY A 125 0.36 -27.10 -10.14
N SER A 126 0.19 -28.38 -9.80
CA SER A 126 -1.04 -29.14 -10.07
C SER A 126 -2.05 -28.88 -8.92
N ILE A 127 -3.09 -28.12 -9.24
CA ILE A 127 -4.25 -27.87 -8.35
C ILE A 127 -5.47 -28.60 -8.89
N ASP A 128 -6.46 -28.81 -8.02
CA ASP A 128 -7.75 -29.41 -8.37
C ASP A 128 -8.39 -28.70 -9.57
N ALA A 129 -9.06 -29.48 -10.45
CA ALA A 129 -9.65 -28.95 -11.69
C ALA A 129 -10.73 -27.90 -11.43
N ASP A 130 -11.55 -28.06 -10.40
CA ASP A 130 -12.56 -27.07 -10.04
C ASP A 130 -11.94 -25.79 -9.48
N VAL A 131 -10.90 -25.90 -8.65
CA VAL A 131 -10.13 -24.74 -8.15
C VAL A 131 -9.47 -23.99 -9.32
N MET A 132 -8.87 -24.72 -10.28
CA MET A 132 -8.26 -24.13 -11.48
C MET A 132 -9.29 -23.35 -12.31
N ARG A 133 -10.48 -23.91 -12.52
CA ARG A 133 -11.55 -23.26 -13.29
C ARG A 133 -12.01 -21.96 -12.62
N TYR A 134 -12.20 -21.95 -11.31
CA TYR A 134 -12.54 -20.73 -10.57
C TYR A 134 -11.41 -19.72 -10.61
N ALA A 135 -10.17 -20.17 -10.42
CA ALA A 135 -8.99 -19.32 -10.48
C ALA A 135 -8.83 -18.65 -11.85
N GLU A 136 -8.97 -19.40 -12.95
CA GLU A 136 -8.85 -18.85 -14.31
C GLU A 136 -9.93 -17.81 -14.63
N THR A 137 -11.18 -18.07 -14.20
CA THR A 137 -12.29 -17.13 -14.40
C THR A 137 -12.04 -15.83 -13.63
N TYR A 138 -11.69 -15.95 -12.35
CA TYR A 138 -11.41 -14.79 -11.50
C TYR A 138 -10.19 -14.03 -12.00
N PHE A 139 -9.13 -14.72 -12.43
CA PHE A 139 -7.90 -14.12 -12.90
C PHE A 139 -8.08 -13.34 -14.20
N LEU A 140 -8.88 -13.85 -15.13
CA LEU A 140 -9.19 -13.15 -16.37
C LEU A 140 -9.88 -11.80 -16.10
N LEU A 141 -10.95 -11.79 -15.30
CA LEU A 141 -11.69 -10.58 -14.97
C LEU A 141 -10.85 -9.61 -14.13
N SER A 142 -10.03 -10.13 -13.22
CA SER A 142 -9.05 -9.33 -12.46
C SER A 142 -8.03 -8.68 -13.38
N ALA A 143 -7.47 -9.42 -14.35
CA ALA A 143 -6.53 -8.90 -15.33
C ALA A 143 -7.13 -7.77 -16.19
N LEU A 144 -8.37 -7.95 -16.66
CA LEU A 144 -9.11 -6.92 -17.39
C LEU A 144 -9.35 -5.65 -16.56
N SER A 145 -9.32 -5.75 -15.24
CA SER A 145 -9.47 -4.61 -14.34
C SER A 145 -8.18 -3.83 -14.09
N TYR A 146 -6.99 -4.37 -14.44
CA TYR A 146 -5.70 -3.71 -14.19
C TYR A 146 -5.55 -2.33 -14.81
N PRO A 147 -5.98 -2.07 -16.06
CA PRO A 147 -5.93 -0.72 -16.62
C PRO A 147 -6.72 0.29 -15.80
N PHE A 148 -7.88 -0.10 -15.30
CA PHE A 148 -8.75 0.78 -14.52
C PHE A 148 -8.18 1.06 -13.13
N ILE A 149 -7.71 0.04 -12.41
CA ILE A 149 -7.08 0.23 -11.10
C ILE A 149 -5.74 0.96 -11.20
N GLY A 150 -5.00 0.77 -12.31
CA GLY A 150 -3.76 1.50 -12.59
C GLY A 150 -4.01 2.99 -12.73
N VAL A 151 -4.97 3.39 -13.58
CA VAL A 151 -5.39 4.79 -13.77
C VAL A 151 -5.95 5.39 -12.49
N TYR A 152 -6.79 4.63 -11.77
CA TYR A 152 -7.30 5.05 -10.46
C TYR A 152 -6.17 5.35 -9.47
N ASN A 153 -5.19 4.45 -9.32
CA ASN A 153 -4.06 4.64 -8.42
C ASN A 153 -3.22 5.88 -8.78
N ALA A 154 -2.97 6.11 -10.08
CA ALA A 154 -2.28 7.30 -10.56
C ALA A 154 -3.06 8.56 -10.21
N GLY A 155 -4.35 8.61 -10.53
CA GLY A 155 -5.18 9.77 -10.26
C GLY A 155 -5.35 10.07 -8.78
N ALA A 156 -5.57 9.04 -7.95
CA ALA A 156 -5.62 9.18 -6.50
C ALA A 156 -4.30 9.73 -5.94
N ALA A 157 -3.15 9.24 -6.45
CA ALA A 157 -1.83 9.74 -6.07
C ALA A 157 -1.60 11.20 -6.50
N LEU A 158 -2.09 11.59 -7.67
CA LEU A 158 -2.04 12.97 -8.15
C LEU A 158 -2.92 13.92 -7.33
N PHE A 159 -4.13 13.50 -6.92
CA PHE A 159 -4.96 14.30 -6.01
C PHE A 159 -4.29 14.47 -4.64
N ARG A 160 -3.68 13.42 -4.11
CA ARG A 160 -2.89 13.52 -2.87
C ARG A 160 -1.70 14.45 -3.04
N ALA A 161 -0.98 14.40 -4.17
CA ALA A 161 0.15 15.29 -4.47
C ALA A 161 -0.23 16.78 -4.48
N GLN A 162 -1.49 17.10 -4.83
CA GLN A 162 -2.07 18.45 -4.76
C GLN A 162 -2.53 18.84 -3.33
N GLY A 163 -2.46 17.94 -2.36
CA GLY A 163 -2.98 18.16 -1.00
C GLY A 163 -4.48 17.86 -0.87
N ASN A 164 -5.14 17.30 -1.87
CA ASN A 164 -6.57 17.01 -1.88
C ASN A 164 -6.86 15.50 -1.72
N SER A 165 -6.62 14.97 -0.53
CA SER A 165 -6.91 13.57 -0.22
C SER A 165 -8.42 13.26 -0.07
N LYS A 166 -9.27 14.28 0.06
CA LYS A 166 -10.72 14.08 0.14
C LYS A 166 -11.28 13.44 -1.12
N ILE A 167 -10.78 13.83 -2.30
CA ILE A 167 -11.19 13.22 -3.58
C ILE A 167 -10.73 11.77 -3.65
N SER A 168 -9.50 11.46 -3.26
CA SER A 168 -8.98 10.09 -3.20
C SER A 168 -9.85 9.21 -2.28
N MET A 169 -10.16 9.69 -1.07
CA MET A 169 -11.03 8.99 -0.12
C MET A 169 -12.44 8.77 -0.67
N LEU A 170 -13.09 9.79 -1.24
CA LEU A 170 -14.45 9.66 -1.79
C LEU A 170 -14.49 8.70 -2.99
N SER A 171 -13.49 8.73 -3.85
CA SER A 171 -13.39 7.79 -4.97
C SER A 171 -13.18 6.35 -4.48
N SER A 172 -12.39 6.16 -3.42
CA SER A 172 -12.24 4.86 -2.75
C SER A 172 -13.56 4.40 -2.12
N LEU A 173 -14.29 5.30 -1.46
CA LEU A 173 -15.60 4.99 -0.87
C LEU A 173 -16.61 4.54 -1.95
N VAL A 174 -16.69 5.25 -3.07
CA VAL A 174 -17.55 4.86 -4.20
C VAL A 174 -17.16 3.49 -4.71
N MET A 175 -15.86 3.24 -4.92
CA MET A 175 -15.36 1.93 -5.34
C MET A 175 -15.78 0.81 -4.40
N ASN A 176 -15.64 1.02 -3.07
CA ASN A 176 -16.04 0.06 -2.03
C ASN A 176 -17.55 -0.22 -2.03
N VAL A 177 -18.37 0.83 -2.06
CA VAL A 177 -19.83 0.70 -2.07
C VAL A 177 -20.31 -0.07 -3.31
N VAL A 178 -19.77 0.26 -4.49
CA VAL A 178 -20.10 -0.43 -5.74
C VAL A 178 -19.61 -1.88 -5.72
N ASN A 179 -18.43 -2.14 -5.17
CA ASN A 179 -17.89 -3.50 -5.07
C ASN A 179 -18.74 -4.37 -4.13
N ILE A 180 -18.99 -3.93 -2.90
CA ILE A 180 -19.77 -4.69 -1.90
C ILE A 180 -21.21 -4.85 -2.38
N GLY A 181 -21.84 -3.78 -2.88
CA GLY A 181 -23.20 -3.86 -3.43
C GLY A 181 -23.29 -4.75 -4.67
N GLY A 182 -22.30 -4.65 -5.57
CA GLY A 182 -22.18 -5.50 -6.74
C GLY A 182 -21.99 -6.98 -6.36
N ASN A 183 -21.12 -7.28 -5.41
CA ASN A 183 -20.96 -8.63 -4.86
C ASN A 183 -22.28 -9.16 -4.31
N ALA A 184 -22.99 -8.38 -3.49
CA ALA A 184 -24.26 -8.79 -2.92
C ALA A 184 -25.29 -9.13 -4.02
N ILE A 185 -25.43 -8.29 -5.03
CA ILE A 185 -26.38 -8.48 -6.13
C ILE A 185 -25.97 -9.68 -7.01
N LEU A 186 -24.70 -9.76 -7.42
CA LEU A 186 -24.26 -10.76 -8.39
C LEU A 186 -24.04 -12.14 -7.77
N ILE A 187 -23.56 -12.21 -6.53
CA ILE A 187 -23.34 -13.50 -5.84
C ILE A 187 -24.66 -14.04 -5.30
N TYR A 188 -25.40 -13.23 -4.51
CA TYR A 188 -26.60 -13.71 -3.82
C TYR A 188 -27.88 -13.54 -4.64
N GLY A 189 -27.99 -12.46 -5.46
CA GLY A 189 -29.16 -12.20 -6.28
C GLY A 189 -29.19 -13.04 -7.56
N PHE A 190 -28.08 -13.04 -8.30
CA PHE A 190 -27.99 -13.75 -9.59
C PHE A 190 -27.29 -15.12 -9.50
N GLY A 191 -26.74 -15.52 -8.35
CA GLY A 191 -26.08 -16.81 -8.18
C GLY A 191 -24.80 -16.98 -9.02
N MET A 192 -24.15 -15.87 -9.43
CA MET A 192 -22.97 -15.91 -10.32
C MET A 192 -21.69 -16.42 -9.66
N GLY A 193 -21.69 -16.63 -8.33
CA GLY A 193 -20.55 -17.15 -7.60
C GLY A 193 -19.27 -16.32 -7.81
N VAL A 194 -18.15 -17.00 -8.11
CA VAL A 194 -16.83 -16.36 -8.33
C VAL A 194 -16.84 -15.34 -9.48
N MET A 195 -17.58 -15.65 -10.56
CA MET A 195 -17.71 -14.73 -11.69
C MET A 195 -18.42 -13.42 -11.27
N GLY A 196 -19.39 -13.51 -10.36
CA GLY A 196 -20.06 -12.35 -9.79
C GLY A 196 -19.12 -11.46 -9.00
N ALA A 197 -18.29 -12.04 -8.11
CA ALA A 197 -17.27 -11.29 -7.35
C ALA A 197 -16.26 -10.60 -8.25
N ALA A 198 -15.75 -11.31 -9.26
CA ALA A 198 -14.79 -10.75 -10.21
C ALA A 198 -15.39 -9.62 -11.06
N THR A 199 -16.66 -9.77 -11.49
CA THR A 199 -17.38 -8.74 -12.26
C THR A 199 -17.66 -7.51 -11.40
N ALA A 200 -18.08 -7.66 -10.16
CA ALA A 200 -18.28 -6.56 -9.23
C ALA A 200 -16.98 -5.76 -9.00
N SER A 201 -15.86 -6.47 -8.84
CA SER A 201 -14.53 -5.86 -8.71
C SER A 201 -14.11 -5.13 -9.99
N LEU A 202 -14.36 -5.67 -11.17
CA LEU A 202 -14.09 -5.00 -12.44
C LEU A 202 -14.92 -3.71 -12.56
N VAL A 203 -16.23 -3.79 -12.36
CA VAL A 203 -17.16 -2.65 -12.49
C VAL A 203 -16.82 -1.55 -11.48
N SER A 204 -16.53 -1.91 -10.22
CA SER A 204 -16.16 -0.93 -9.19
C SER A 204 -14.88 -0.17 -9.54
N ARG A 205 -13.86 -0.87 -10.08
CA ARG A 205 -12.61 -0.28 -10.55
C ARG A 205 -12.82 0.59 -11.79
N MET A 206 -13.70 0.21 -12.70
CA MET A 206 -14.10 1.04 -13.84
C MET A 206 -14.73 2.36 -13.37
N ILE A 207 -15.72 2.29 -12.49
CA ILE A 207 -16.40 3.47 -11.94
C ILE A 207 -15.42 4.39 -11.22
N ALA A 208 -14.54 3.84 -10.39
CA ALA A 208 -13.50 4.61 -9.70
C ALA A 208 -12.53 5.29 -10.69
N CYS A 209 -12.11 4.58 -11.73
CA CYS A 209 -11.26 5.11 -12.80
C CYS A 209 -11.92 6.31 -13.50
N PHE A 210 -13.14 6.14 -13.99
CA PHE A 210 -13.87 7.20 -14.67
C PHE A 210 -14.17 8.40 -13.77
N THR A 211 -14.51 8.14 -12.50
CA THR A 211 -14.71 9.20 -11.50
C THR A 211 -13.45 10.05 -11.32
N VAL A 212 -12.31 9.41 -11.12
CA VAL A 212 -11.02 10.11 -10.94
C VAL A 212 -10.61 10.85 -12.20
N MET A 213 -10.76 10.24 -13.40
CA MET A 213 -10.45 10.88 -14.67
C MET A 213 -11.33 12.11 -14.92
N PHE A 214 -12.65 12.00 -14.67
CA PHE A 214 -13.57 13.13 -14.79
C PHE A 214 -13.18 14.28 -13.85
N LEU A 215 -12.79 13.97 -12.62
CA LEU A 215 -12.37 14.98 -11.64
C LEU A 215 -11.03 15.62 -12.01
N LEU A 216 -10.10 14.88 -12.63
CA LEU A 216 -8.82 15.42 -13.13
C LEU A 216 -8.99 16.37 -14.32
N GLN A 217 -10.09 16.29 -15.06
CA GLN A 217 -10.38 17.17 -16.20
C GLN A 217 -11.05 18.49 -15.77
N LYS A 218 -11.47 18.63 -14.50
CA LYS A 218 -12.11 19.86 -14.03
C LYS A 218 -11.15 21.05 -14.10
N PRO A 219 -11.66 22.27 -14.45
CA PRO A 219 -10.83 23.48 -14.56
C PRO A 219 -10.07 23.84 -13.29
N ASP A 220 -10.66 23.55 -12.13
CA ASP A 220 -10.09 23.89 -10.81
C ASP A 220 -8.99 22.91 -10.36
N CYS A 221 -8.70 21.87 -11.15
CA CYS A 221 -7.65 20.91 -10.82
C CYS A 221 -6.27 21.44 -11.20
N ALA A 222 -5.36 21.58 -10.23
CA ALA A 222 -4.01 22.09 -10.46
C ALA A 222 -3.18 21.18 -11.40
N LEU A 223 -3.43 19.87 -11.36
CA LEU A 223 -2.80 18.86 -12.24
C LEU A 223 -3.75 18.40 -13.36
N ARG A 224 -4.56 19.33 -13.87
CA ARG A 224 -5.52 19.04 -14.94
C ARG A 224 -4.82 18.43 -16.16
N ILE A 225 -5.44 17.38 -16.70
CA ILE A 225 -5.08 16.74 -17.97
C ILE A 225 -6.13 17.19 -18.99
N ASP A 226 -5.73 18.08 -19.90
CA ASP A 226 -6.67 18.72 -20.83
C ASP A 226 -7.14 17.77 -21.94
N HIS A 227 -6.20 17.02 -22.53
CA HIS A 227 -6.51 16.05 -23.59
C HIS A 227 -5.67 14.78 -23.42
N LEU A 228 -6.23 13.62 -23.79
CA LEU A 228 -5.47 12.38 -23.91
C LEU A 228 -4.33 12.47 -24.94
N THR A 229 -4.44 13.42 -25.88
CA THR A 229 -3.38 13.75 -26.85
C THR A 229 -2.13 14.40 -26.20
N ASP A 230 -2.26 14.94 -24.99
CA ASP A 230 -1.14 15.51 -24.22
C ASP A 230 -0.24 14.43 -23.60
N LEU A 231 -0.65 13.16 -23.73
CA LEU A 231 0.10 11.98 -23.28
C LEU A 231 1.30 11.65 -24.19
N LYS A 232 1.86 12.63 -24.92
CA LYS A 232 3.10 12.41 -25.68
C LYS A 232 4.24 12.08 -24.71
N PRO A 233 5.00 11.00 -24.96
CA PRO A 233 6.05 10.58 -24.05
C PRO A 233 7.18 11.62 -23.95
N ASP A 234 7.41 12.11 -22.75
CA ASP A 234 8.58 12.93 -22.39
C ASP A 234 9.56 12.02 -21.61
N LEU A 235 10.62 11.59 -22.31
CA LEU A 235 11.57 10.62 -21.76
C LEU A 235 12.31 11.15 -20.51
N ASP A 236 12.52 12.46 -20.39
CA ASP A 236 13.16 13.05 -19.21
C ASP A 236 12.25 12.94 -17.99
N LEU A 237 10.99 13.32 -18.13
CA LEU A 237 10.00 13.18 -17.05
C LEU A 237 9.74 11.72 -16.70
N ILE A 238 9.62 10.84 -17.71
CA ILE A 238 9.45 9.39 -17.50
C ILE A 238 10.62 8.85 -16.69
N LYS A 239 11.85 9.17 -17.04
CA LYS A 239 13.06 8.75 -16.32
C LYS A 239 13.06 9.22 -14.86
N ARG A 240 12.62 10.44 -14.60
CA ARG A 240 12.51 10.99 -13.22
C ARG A 240 11.46 10.22 -12.41
N ILE A 241 10.30 9.96 -13.00
CA ILE A 241 9.23 9.18 -12.37
C ILE A 241 9.69 7.75 -12.06
N LEU A 242 10.31 7.09 -13.04
CA LEU A 242 10.79 5.72 -12.90
C LEU A 242 11.97 5.60 -11.91
N LYS A 243 12.80 6.64 -11.78
CA LYS A 243 13.89 6.68 -10.80
C LYS A 243 13.38 6.53 -9.34
N VAL A 244 12.18 6.97 -9.06
CA VAL A 244 11.53 6.79 -7.74
C VAL A 244 10.59 5.59 -7.76
N GLY A 245 9.82 5.41 -8.82
CA GLY A 245 8.78 4.39 -8.92
C GLY A 245 9.32 2.96 -9.02
N ILE A 246 10.39 2.73 -9.81
CA ILE A 246 10.96 1.37 -9.95
C ILE A 246 11.54 0.85 -8.63
N PRO A 247 12.39 1.60 -7.90
CA PRO A 247 12.86 1.13 -6.60
C PRO A 247 11.72 0.87 -5.62
N ALA A 248 10.70 1.74 -5.56
CA ALA A 248 9.54 1.52 -4.72
C ALA A 248 8.73 0.26 -5.14
N GLY A 249 8.63 0.01 -6.45
CA GLY A 249 8.00 -1.20 -6.99
C GLY A 249 8.75 -2.47 -6.62
N ILE A 250 10.06 -2.49 -6.80
CA ILE A 250 10.92 -3.62 -6.40
C ILE A 250 10.79 -3.88 -4.89
N GLU A 251 10.84 -2.82 -4.07
CA GLU A 251 10.68 -2.93 -2.63
C GLU A 251 9.34 -3.59 -2.24
N ASN A 252 8.22 -3.10 -2.80
CA ASN A 252 6.90 -3.65 -2.52
C ASN A 252 6.76 -5.09 -3.04
N GLY A 253 7.27 -5.38 -4.23
CA GLY A 253 7.24 -6.71 -4.83
C GLY A 253 8.03 -7.71 -3.99
N MET A 254 9.27 -7.39 -3.64
CA MET A 254 10.13 -8.25 -2.83
C MET A 254 9.56 -8.44 -1.41
N PHE A 255 8.90 -7.42 -0.87
CA PHE A 255 8.20 -7.53 0.41
C PHE A 255 7.02 -8.50 0.35
N GLN A 256 6.22 -8.47 -0.72
CA GLN A 256 5.09 -9.40 -0.89
C GLN A 256 5.57 -10.84 -1.10
N ILE A 257 6.60 -11.05 -1.90
CA ILE A 257 7.21 -12.38 -2.10
C ILE A 257 7.74 -12.91 -0.76
N GLY A 258 8.43 -12.07 0.02
CA GLY A 258 8.93 -12.44 1.34
C GLY A 258 7.81 -12.78 2.32
N LYS A 259 6.69 -12.02 2.31
CA LYS A 259 5.48 -12.37 3.10
C LYS A 259 4.91 -13.73 2.72
N LEU A 260 4.80 -14.01 1.43
CA LEU A 260 4.31 -15.31 0.95
C LEU A 260 5.23 -16.46 1.39
N SER A 261 6.55 -16.28 1.31
CA SER A 261 7.53 -17.27 1.78
C SER A 261 7.37 -17.57 3.28
N VAL A 262 7.20 -16.52 4.09
CA VAL A 262 6.98 -16.68 5.54
C VAL A 262 5.60 -17.27 5.84
N SER A 263 4.57 -16.94 5.06
CA SER A 263 3.24 -17.53 5.21
C SER A 263 3.24 -19.03 4.89
N SER A 264 3.97 -19.44 3.85
CA SER A 264 4.19 -20.87 3.54
C SER A 264 4.88 -21.61 4.70
N LEU A 265 5.83 -20.96 5.37
CA LEU A 265 6.47 -21.54 6.56
C LEU A 265 5.48 -21.65 7.73
N THR A 266 4.59 -20.68 7.91
CA THR A 266 3.55 -20.73 8.96
C THR A 266 2.62 -21.94 8.78
N SER A 267 2.35 -22.36 7.53
CA SER A 267 1.49 -23.50 7.27
C SER A 267 2.04 -24.83 7.80
N THR A 268 3.36 -24.92 8.00
CA THR A 268 3.99 -26.12 8.59
C THR A 268 3.79 -26.26 10.09
N LEU A 269 3.30 -25.19 10.77
CA LEU A 269 3.08 -25.15 12.22
C LEU A 269 1.69 -25.60 12.66
N GLY A 270 0.83 -26.01 11.71
CA GLY A 270 -0.51 -26.53 11.98
C GLY A 270 -1.62 -25.47 11.85
N THR A 271 -2.86 -25.97 11.90
CA THR A 271 -4.06 -25.16 11.61
C THR A 271 -4.31 -24.05 12.63
N ALA A 272 -4.05 -24.30 13.92
CA ALA A 272 -4.18 -23.31 14.97
C ALA A 272 -3.22 -22.11 14.74
N ALA A 273 -1.97 -22.38 14.34
CA ALA A 273 -0.99 -21.35 14.03
C ALA A 273 -1.38 -20.53 12.78
N ILE A 274 -1.92 -21.18 11.74
CA ILE A 274 -2.43 -20.50 10.55
C ILE A 274 -3.57 -19.53 10.92
N ALA A 275 -4.54 -19.99 11.69
CA ALA A 275 -5.69 -19.20 12.13
C ALA A 275 -5.25 -18.02 13.02
N ALA A 276 -4.38 -18.28 14.00
CA ALA A 276 -3.83 -17.25 14.87
C ALA A 276 -3.06 -16.17 14.09
N ASN A 277 -2.19 -16.58 13.15
CA ASN A 277 -1.43 -15.66 12.31
C ASN A 277 -2.31 -14.80 11.40
N ALA A 278 -3.35 -15.39 10.79
CA ALA A 278 -4.26 -14.66 9.92
C ALA A 278 -5.06 -13.60 10.67
N VAL A 279 -5.64 -13.97 11.83
CA VAL A 279 -6.44 -13.05 12.65
C VAL A 279 -5.57 -11.96 13.25
N ALA A 280 -4.44 -12.31 13.85
CA ALA A 280 -3.49 -11.33 14.39
C ALA A 280 -2.98 -10.37 13.31
N GLY A 281 -2.69 -10.86 12.10
CA GLY A 281 -2.26 -10.05 10.96
C GLY A 281 -3.32 -9.04 10.50
N ASN A 282 -4.59 -9.45 10.46
CA ASN A 282 -5.70 -8.56 10.12
C ASN A 282 -5.88 -7.45 11.16
N ILE A 283 -5.93 -7.80 12.45
CA ILE A 283 -6.06 -6.83 13.53
C ILE A 283 -4.87 -5.85 13.52
N SER A 284 -3.64 -6.36 13.37
CA SER A 284 -2.42 -5.54 13.27
C SER A 284 -2.48 -4.53 12.14
N SER A 285 -3.05 -4.90 11.01
CA SER A 285 -3.21 -4.00 9.85
C SER A 285 -4.10 -2.81 10.18
N PHE A 286 -5.18 -3.01 10.94
CA PHE A 286 -6.05 -1.92 11.40
C PHE A 286 -5.35 -1.00 12.42
N LEU A 287 -4.59 -1.56 13.36
CA LEU A 287 -3.89 -0.77 14.36
C LEU A 287 -2.87 0.20 13.76
N ASN A 288 -2.30 -0.14 12.62
CA ASN A 288 -1.31 0.69 11.92
C ASN A 288 -1.90 1.71 10.93
N VAL A 289 -3.21 1.75 10.74
CA VAL A 289 -3.89 2.66 9.78
C VAL A 289 -3.49 4.14 9.97
N PRO A 290 -3.52 4.72 11.18
CA PRO A 290 -3.18 6.14 11.34
C PRO A 290 -1.75 6.46 10.91
N ALA A 291 -0.77 5.65 11.32
CA ALA A 291 0.62 5.87 10.98
C ALA A 291 0.90 5.63 9.48
N SER A 292 0.22 4.66 8.84
CA SER A 292 0.25 4.45 7.38
C SER A 292 -0.25 5.67 6.62
N ALA A 293 -1.39 6.23 7.04
CA ALA A 293 -1.97 7.43 6.42
C ALA A 293 -1.02 8.62 6.50
N VAL A 294 -0.36 8.82 7.64
CA VAL A 294 0.67 9.87 7.79
C VAL A 294 1.83 9.62 6.84
N GLY A 295 2.27 8.37 6.67
CA GLY A 295 3.33 8.00 5.73
C GLY A 295 2.99 8.37 4.28
N ILE A 296 1.76 8.11 3.85
CA ILE A 296 1.29 8.47 2.50
C ILE A 296 1.22 9.99 2.32
N GLY A 297 0.67 10.72 3.28
CA GLY A 297 0.58 12.18 3.21
C GLY A 297 1.94 12.88 3.32
N ALA A 298 2.93 12.23 3.95
CA ALA A 298 4.30 12.74 4.03
C ALA A 298 4.95 12.90 2.65
N LEU A 299 4.61 12.04 1.67
CA LEU A 299 5.07 12.17 0.27
C LEU A 299 4.70 13.53 -0.31
N THR A 300 3.50 14.01 -0.04
CA THR A 300 3.00 15.30 -0.50
C THR A 300 3.68 16.46 0.23
N VAL A 301 3.62 16.46 1.56
CA VAL A 301 4.10 17.59 2.37
C VAL A 301 5.60 17.79 2.22
N VAL A 302 6.37 16.72 2.35
CA VAL A 302 7.84 16.78 2.24
C VAL A 302 8.27 17.02 0.79
N GLY A 303 7.57 16.38 -0.18
CA GLY A 303 7.83 16.61 -1.61
C GLY A 303 7.66 18.07 -2.02
N GLN A 304 6.56 18.72 -1.62
CA GLN A 304 6.32 20.12 -1.90
C GLN A 304 7.33 21.04 -1.20
N CYS A 305 7.70 20.75 0.06
CA CYS A 305 8.71 21.54 0.77
C CYS A 305 10.08 21.48 0.07
N LEU A 306 10.50 20.28 -0.36
CA LEU A 306 11.77 20.11 -1.07
C LEU A 306 11.74 20.73 -2.46
N GLY A 307 10.61 20.61 -3.18
CA GLY A 307 10.41 21.28 -4.45
C GLY A 307 10.49 22.82 -4.35
N ALA A 308 9.98 23.38 -3.26
CA ALA A 308 10.10 24.81 -2.96
C ALA A 308 11.52 25.25 -2.53
N GLY A 309 12.47 24.33 -2.41
CA GLY A 309 13.81 24.60 -1.90
C GLY A 309 13.89 24.81 -0.37
N GLU A 310 12.78 24.65 0.33
CA GLU A 310 12.61 24.92 1.77
C GLU A 310 13.08 23.75 2.64
N LYS A 311 14.38 23.45 2.63
CA LYS A 311 14.96 22.32 3.38
C LYS A 311 14.71 22.37 4.89
N VAL A 312 14.68 23.58 5.47
CA VAL A 312 14.41 23.77 6.91
C VAL A 312 12.98 23.37 7.23
N GLN A 313 12.01 23.80 6.42
CA GLN A 313 10.61 23.42 6.58
C GLN A 313 10.40 21.94 6.30
N ALA A 314 11.04 21.38 5.27
CA ALA A 314 11.01 19.93 5.00
C ALA A 314 11.45 19.12 6.21
N LYS A 315 12.56 19.48 6.86
CA LYS A 315 13.05 18.81 8.08
C LYS A 315 12.09 18.96 9.26
N ARG A 316 11.52 20.16 9.44
CA ARG A 316 10.54 20.45 10.50
C ARG A 316 9.26 19.63 10.32
N TYR A 317 8.67 19.65 9.10
CA TYR A 317 7.46 18.85 8.82
C TYR A 317 7.75 17.36 8.89
N SER A 318 8.90 16.88 8.41
CA SER A 318 9.27 15.47 8.54
C SER A 318 9.26 14.99 10.00
N ARG A 319 9.83 15.79 10.90
CA ARG A 319 9.81 15.49 12.35
C ARG A 319 8.39 15.52 12.92
N LEU A 320 7.61 16.55 12.56
CA LEU A 320 6.23 16.69 13.01
C LEU A 320 5.39 15.49 12.55
N LEU A 321 5.50 15.09 11.29
CA LEU A 321 4.77 13.97 10.72
C LEU A 321 5.18 12.64 11.35
N LEU A 322 6.48 12.44 11.59
CA LEU A 322 6.95 11.25 12.28
C LEU A 322 6.40 11.17 13.71
N LEU A 323 6.40 12.29 14.45
CA LEU A 323 5.79 12.36 15.79
C LEU A 323 4.28 12.13 15.74
N THR A 324 3.58 12.67 14.73
CA THR A 324 2.14 12.42 14.52
C THR A 324 1.87 10.94 14.22
N ALA A 325 2.74 10.30 13.43
CA ALA A 325 2.65 8.87 13.16
C ALA A 325 2.84 8.04 14.45
N TYR A 326 3.82 8.39 15.28
CA TYR A 326 4.01 7.77 16.60
C TYR A 326 2.79 7.98 17.50
N ALA A 327 2.24 9.20 17.57
CA ALA A 327 1.07 9.49 18.39
C ALA A 327 -0.16 8.66 17.95
N GLY A 328 -0.39 8.55 16.63
CA GLY A 328 -1.46 7.71 16.08
C GLY A 328 -1.25 6.22 16.33
N ASP A 329 -0.02 5.74 16.16
CA ASP A 329 0.37 4.36 16.43
C ASP A 329 0.23 4.03 17.92
N TRP A 330 0.67 4.91 18.81
CA TRP A 330 0.53 4.75 20.25
C TRP A 330 -0.92 4.71 20.69
N LEU A 331 -1.76 5.61 20.15
CA LEU A 331 -3.21 5.61 20.45
C LEU A 331 -3.83 4.25 20.14
N MET A 332 -3.55 3.68 18.99
CA MET A 332 -4.13 2.40 18.57
C MET A 332 -3.51 1.22 19.29
N ASN A 333 -2.19 1.14 19.36
CA ASN A 333 -1.50 -0.02 19.95
C ASN A 333 -1.60 -0.07 21.48
N LEU A 334 -1.61 1.06 22.19
CA LEU A 334 -1.90 1.08 23.64
C LEU A 334 -3.36 0.67 23.90
N SER A 335 -4.30 1.18 23.11
CA SER A 335 -5.70 0.71 23.20
C SER A 335 -5.80 -0.79 22.90
N GLY A 336 -4.98 -1.29 21.97
CA GLY A 336 -4.83 -2.72 21.68
C GLY A 336 -4.42 -3.52 22.91
N LEU A 337 -3.34 -3.11 23.57
CA LEU A 337 -2.82 -3.79 24.76
C LEU A 337 -3.85 -3.85 25.90
N PHE A 338 -4.60 -2.78 26.13
CA PHE A 338 -5.50 -2.72 27.28
C PHE A 338 -6.85 -3.41 27.04
N PHE A 339 -7.46 -3.25 25.85
CA PHE A 339 -8.82 -3.79 25.63
C PHE A 339 -9.14 -4.20 24.18
N LEU A 340 -8.64 -3.52 23.14
CA LEU A 340 -9.07 -3.78 21.75
C LEU A 340 -8.65 -5.17 21.27
N ASN A 341 -7.50 -5.71 21.69
CA ASN A 341 -7.08 -7.05 21.26
C ASN A 341 -8.06 -8.13 21.69
N LYS A 342 -8.47 -8.11 22.95
CA LYS A 342 -9.44 -9.11 23.47
C LYS A 342 -10.81 -8.94 22.81
N LEU A 343 -11.25 -7.69 22.63
CA LEU A 343 -12.52 -7.39 21.96
C LEU A 343 -12.48 -7.83 20.49
N ALA A 344 -11.43 -7.50 19.76
CA ALA A 344 -11.31 -7.89 18.35
C ALA A 344 -11.19 -9.40 18.18
N LEU A 345 -10.39 -10.06 19.02
CA LEU A 345 -10.26 -11.53 18.98
C LEU A 345 -11.57 -12.24 19.31
N SER A 346 -12.43 -11.68 20.17
CA SER A 346 -13.73 -12.28 20.52
C SER A 346 -14.72 -12.31 19.35
N TRP A 347 -14.50 -11.54 18.30
CA TRP A 347 -15.34 -11.58 17.09
C TRP A 347 -15.02 -12.77 16.17
N PHE A 348 -13.90 -13.45 16.42
CA PHE A 348 -13.46 -14.61 15.64
C PHE A 348 -13.69 -15.90 16.44
N ASN A 349 -14.29 -16.90 15.81
CA ASN A 349 -14.47 -18.22 16.41
C ASN A 349 -13.16 -19.02 16.37
N LEU A 350 -12.20 -18.65 17.21
CA LEU A 350 -10.92 -19.35 17.32
C LEU A 350 -10.99 -20.48 18.34
N SER A 351 -10.24 -21.56 18.08
CA SER A 351 -9.99 -22.56 19.10
C SER A 351 -9.25 -21.95 20.29
N PRO A 352 -9.35 -22.50 21.53
CA PRO A 352 -8.63 -21.96 22.69
C PRO A 352 -7.11 -21.83 22.46
N GLU A 353 -6.54 -22.78 21.72
CA GLU A 353 -5.11 -22.78 21.36
C GLU A 353 -4.79 -21.62 20.39
N ALA A 354 -5.55 -21.48 19.30
CA ALA A 354 -5.37 -20.38 18.33
C ALA A 354 -5.61 -19.01 18.97
N TYR A 355 -6.58 -18.88 19.88
CA TYR A 355 -6.84 -17.65 20.62
C TYR A 355 -5.64 -17.27 21.51
N GLY A 356 -5.09 -18.24 22.26
CA GLY A 356 -3.89 -18.00 23.09
C GLY A 356 -2.70 -17.52 22.27
N MET A 357 -2.40 -18.22 21.15
CA MET A 357 -1.33 -17.80 20.23
C MET A 357 -1.59 -16.40 19.66
N ALA A 358 -2.81 -16.12 19.17
CA ALA A 358 -3.13 -14.81 18.61
C ALA A 358 -3.00 -13.68 19.62
N LEU A 359 -3.43 -13.88 20.86
CA LEU A 359 -3.30 -12.90 21.92
C LEU A 359 -1.83 -12.63 22.27
N GLU A 360 -1.03 -13.67 22.36
CA GLU A 360 0.42 -13.54 22.59
C GLU A 360 1.09 -12.73 21.47
N LEU A 361 0.82 -13.07 20.21
CA LEU A 361 1.34 -12.34 19.05
C LEU A 361 0.94 -10.86 19.09
N MET A 362 -0.31 -10.57 19.43
CA MET A 362 -0.82 -9.20 19.49
C MET A 362 -0.20 -8.38 20.60
N VAL A 363 0.09 -8.98 21.77
CA VAL A 363 0.79 -8.30 22.87
C VAL A 363 2.20 -7.91 22.43
N TRP A 364 2.96 -8.83 21.86
CA TRP A 364 4.30 -8.55 21.34
C TRP A 364 4.27 -7.54 20.20
N PHE A 365 3.33 -7.68 19.27
CA PHE A 365 3.16 -6.75 18.16
C PHE A 365 2.95 -5.32 18.65
N ASN A 366 1.98 -5.11 19.56
CA ASN A 366 1.67 -3.78 20.06
C ASN A 366 2.87 -3.17 20.79
N ALA A 367 3.56 -3.95 21.65
CA ALA A 367 4.73 -3.46 22.37
C ALA A 367 5.87 -3.03 21.44
N VAL A 368 6.16 -3.81 20.41
CA VAL A 368 7.23 -3.52 19.45
C VAL A 368 6.84 -2.41 18.48
N SER A 369 5.56 -2.36 18.06
CA SER A 369 5.03 -1.32 17.16
C SER A 369 5.23 0.07 17.75
N LEU A 370 4.95 0.27 19.03
CA LEU A 370 5.14 1.55 19.74
C LEU A 370 6.53 2.17 19.54
N ILE A 371 7.54 1.35 19.29
CA ILE A 371 8.93 1.81 19.15
C ILE A 371 9.37 1.82 17.70
N LEU A 372 9.05 0.78 16.91
CA LEU A 372 9.69 0.52 15.64
C LEU A 372 8.84 0.83 14.41
N TRP A 373 7.50 0.71 14.50
CA TRP A 373 6.68 0.73 13.29
C TRP A 373 6.73 2.06 12.51
N PRO A 374 6.55 3.24 13.13
CA PRO A 374 6.59 4.50 12.39
C PRO A 374 7.95 4.79 11.75
N SER A 375 9.05 4.47 12.43
CA SER A 375 10.40 4.63 11.88
C SER A 375 10.71 3.63 10.76
N SER A 376 10.07 2.45 10.77
CA SER A 376 10.29 1.41 9.75
C SER A 376 9.42 1.60 8.51
N PHE A 377 8.22 2.21 8.61
CA PHE A 377 7.25 2.30 7.51
C PHE A 377 6.83 3.73 7.15
N THR A 378 6.76 4.67 8.10
CA THR A 378 6.45 6.07 7.80
C THR A 378 7.69 6.83 7.34
N LEU A 379 8.83 6.63 8.00
CA LEU A 379 10.06 7.34 7.69
C LEU A 379 10.59 7.06 6.27
N PRO A 380 10.56 5.82 5.71
CA PRO A 380 10.96 5.62 4.32
C PRO A 380 10.11 6.39 3.30
N ASN A 381 8.84 6.68 3.58
CA ASN A 381 8.04 7.54 2.71
C ASN A 381 8.54 8.99 2.69
N ILE A 382 9.03 9.50 3.83
CA ILE A 382 9.71 10.81 3.90
C ILE A 382 10.99 10.81 3.05
N LEU A 383 11.78 9.75 3.12
CA LEU A 383 13.00 9.61 2.32
C LEU A 383 12.68 9.52 0.81
N ARG A 384 11.63 8.76 0.44
CA ARG A 384 11.14 8.66 -0.95
C ARG A 384 10.63 10.00 -1.49
N ALA A 385 9.96 10.81 -0.67
CA ALA A 385 9.53 12.15 -1.05
C ALA A 385 10.70 13.05 -1.49
N ALA A 386 11.88 12.78 -0.95
CA ALA A 386 13.13 13.45 -1.33
C ALA A 386 13.85 12.81 -2.53
N GLY A 387 13.34 11.67 -3.05
CA GLY A 387 13.97 10.93 -4.13
C GLY A 387 14.97 9.84 -3.71
N ASP A 388 15.13 9.60 -2.40
CA ASP A 388 16.07 8.59 -1.86
C ASP A 388 15.48 7.17 -1.89
N ALA A 389 14.71 6.86 -2.96
CA ALA A 389 13.97 5.61 -3.10
C ALA A 389 14.89 4.38 -3.28
N ALA A 390 16.05 4.55 -3.91
CA ALA A 390 17.00 3.45 -4.06
C ALA A 390 17.58 3.00 -2.72
N PHE A 391 17.85 3.93 -1.81
CA PHE A 391 18.31 3.61 -0.46
C PHE A 391 17.21 2.88 0.34
N THR A 392 15.97 3.38 0.30
CA THR A 392 14.87 2.72 1.03
C THR A 392 14.63 1.32 0.49
N MET A 393 14.65 1.11 -0.82
CA MET A 393 14.55 -0.20 -1.44
C MET A 393 15.65 -1.14 -0.95
N THR A 394 16.91 -0.72 -1.05
CA THR A 394 18.06 -1.56 -0.69
C THR A 394 17.99 -2.02 0.76
N VAL A 395 17.74 -1.09 1.68
CA VAL A 395 17.60 -1.41 3.10
C VAL A 395 16.42 -2.34 3.35
N SER A 396 15.26 -2.06 2.77
CA SER A 396 14.04 -2.86 2.96
C SER A 396 14.18 -4.27 2.39
N VAL A 397 14.77 -4.42 1.20
CA VAL A 397 14.95 -5.74 0.57
C VAL A 397 15.95 -6.58 1.36
N ILE A 398 17.12 -6.03 1.70
CA ILE A 398 18.12 -6.76 2.48
C ILE A 398 17.53 -7.13 3.85
N SER A 399 16.89 -6.19 4.53
CA SER A 399 16.29 -6.43 5.84
C SER A 399 15.23 -7.54 5.78
N MET A 400 14.31 -7.48 4.83
CA MET A 400 13.26 -8.49 4.65
C MET A 400 13.84 -9.88 4.41
N TRP A 401 14.82 -10.01 3.52
CA TRP A 401 15.32 -11.34 3.14
C TRP A 401 16.30 -11.92 4.15
N VAL A 402 17.19 -11.11 4.74
CA VAL A 402 18.19 -11.57 5.70
C VAL A 402 17.59 -11.71 7.11
N PHE A 403 16.96 -10.65 7.62
CA PHE A 403 16.52 -10.60 9.01
C PHE A 403 15.12 -11.15 9.25
N ARG A 404 14.28 -11.26 8.19
CA ARG A 404 12.96 -11.86 8.35
C ARG A 404 12.89 -13.23 7.72
N VAL A 405 13.07 -13.37 6.40
CA VAL A 405 12.91 -14.67 5.72
C VAL A 405 13.94 -15.68 6.19
N ALA A 406 15.22 -15.40 6.05
CA ALA A 406 16.28 -16.35 6.45
C ALA A 406 16.23 -16.69 7.93
N PHE A 407 15.98 -15.71 8.81
CA PHE A 407 15.81 -15.94 10.24
C PHE A 407 14.62 -16.86 10.54
N CYS A 408 13.45 -16.61 9.95
CA CYS A 408 12.27 -17.46 10.16
C CYS A 408 12.51 -18.89 9.73
N TYR A 409 13.12 -19.10 8.54
CA TYR A 409 13.45 -20.44 8.05
C TYR A 409 14.45 -21.14 8.99
N LEU A 410 15.47 -20.42 9.46
CA LEU A 410 16.44 -20.96 10.40
C LEU A 410 15.77 -21.38 11.73
N MET A 411 14.91 -20.51 12.32
CA MET A 411 14.27 -20.78 13.60
C MET A 411 13.25 -21.92 13.52
N VAL A 412 12.46 -21.96 12.47
CA VAL A 412 11.39 -22.96 12.36
C VAL A 412 11.96 -24.32 11.91
N LEU A 413 12.78 -24.37 10.85
CA LEU A 413 13.24 -25.65 10.28
C LEU A 413 14.40 -26.28 11.05
N LYS A 414 15.33 -25.47 11.61
CA LYS A 414 16.49 -26.00 12.31
C LYS A 414 16.29 -26.08 13.83
N PHE A 415 15.64 -25.08 14.43
CA PHE A 415 15.43 -25.01 15.87
C PHE A 415 14.03 -25.42 16.30
N HIS A 416 13.13 -25.76 15.36
CA HIS A 416 11.75 -26.16 15.62
C HIS A 416 10.96 -25.18 16.49
N CYS A 417 11.22 -23.88 16.34
CA CYS A 417 10.55 -22.84 17.08
C CYS A 417 9.13 -22.61 16.56
N GLY A 418 8.23 -22.17 17.44
CA GLY A 418 6.83 -21.92 17.11
C GLY A 418 6.56 -20.60 16.41
N LEU A 419 5.26 -20.28 16.28
CA LEU A 419 4.74 -19.12 15.54
C LEU A 419 5.29 -17.78 16.03
N LEU A 420 5.55 -17.60 17.32
CA LEU A 420 6.12 -16.38 17.89
C LEU A 420 7.47 -16.02 17.23
N PHE A 421 8.31 -17.00 16.94
CA PHE A 421 9.62 -16.73 16.30
C PHE A 421 9.50 -16.25 14.86
N ILE A 422 8.42 -16.57 14.16
CA ILE A 422 8.09 -15.99 12.85
C ILE A 422 7.83 -14.47 13.00
N TRP A 423 7.10 -14.07 14.04
CA TRP A 423 6.87 -12.66 14.34
C TRP A 423 8.12 -11.95 14.88
N MET A 424 8.96 -12.64 15.65
CA MET A 424 10.27 -12.13 16.04
C MET A 424 11.15 -11.79 14.83
N GLY A 425 11.14 -12.62 13.77
CA GLY A 425 11.81 -12.29 12.51
C GLY A 425 11.25 -10.99 11.87
N MET A 426 9.95 -10.77 11.96
CA MET A 426 9.33 -9.52 11.54
C MET A 426 9.79 -8.32 12.38
N PHE A 427 9.88 -8.47 13.69
CA PHE A 427 10.35 -7.41 14.59
C PHE A 427 11.82 -7.08 14.38
N LEU A 428 12.64 -8.08 14.10
CA LEU A 428 14.05 -7.90 13.76
C LEU A 428 14.21 -7.12 12.43
N ASP A 429 13.44 -7.47 11.41
CA ASP A 429 13.36 -6.70 10.17
C ASP A 429 13.01 -5.23 10.43
N TRP A 430 12.00 -4.95 11.26
CA TRP A 430 11.62 -3.58 11.61
C TRP A 430 12.72 -2.84 12.36
N ALA A 431 13.40 -3.49 13.30
CA ALA A 431 14.51 -2.89 14.04
C ALA A 431 15.65 -2.48 13.12
N MET A 432 16.02 -3.33 12.18
CA MET A 432 17.08 -3.04 11.19
C MET A 432 16.68 -1.92 10.24
N ARG A 433 15.46 -1.93 9.71
CA ARG A 433 14.94 -0.82 8.91
C ARG A 433 14.94 0.50 9.69
N SER A 434 14.37 0.49 10.89
CA SER A 434 14.33 1.65 11.78
C SER A 434 15.71 2.23 11.99
N LEU A 435 16.69 1.39 12.33
CA LEU A 435 18.07 1.81 12.55
C LEU A 435 18.66 2.53 11.33
N PHE A 436 18.62 1.90 10.16
CA PHE A 436 19.23 2.47 8.95
C PHE A 436 18.50 3.72 8.48
N PHE A 437 17.16 3.75 8.54
CA PHE A 437 16.39 4.92 8.13
C PHE A 437 16.58 6.10 9.09
N CYS A 438 16.61 5.86 10.41
CA CYS A 438 16.90 6.89 11.40
C CYS A 438 18.30 7.47 11.22
N VAL A 439 19.31 6.64 11.02
CA VAL A 439 20.69 7.10 10.76
C VAL A 439 20.74 7.97 9.48
N ARG A 440 20.07 7.52 8.39
CA ARG A 440 20.01 8.29 7.14
C ARG A 440 19.32 9.62 7.33
N PHE A 441 18.20 9.64 8.08
CA PHE A 441 17.42 10.82 8.37
C PHE A 441 18.20 11.84 9.20
N VAL A 442 18.86 11.39 10.28
CA VAL A 442 19.64 12.26 11.17
C VAL A 442 20.82 12.88 10.44
N ARG A 443 21.53 12.11 9.61
CA ARG A 443 22.66 12.60 8.80
C ARG A 443 22.28 13.63 7.75
N GLY A 444 20.99 13.78 7.41
CA GLY A 444 20.50 14.83 6.51
C GLY A 444 20.77 14.64 5.02
N ARG A 445 21.55 13.63 4.63
CA ARG A 445 21.94 13.38 3.22
C ARG A 445 20.75 13.11 2.27
N TRP A 446 19.60 12.73 2.81
CA TRP A 446 18.38 12.53 2.03
C TRP A 446 17.85 13.82 1.37
N MET A 447 18.14 15.00 1.94
CA MET A 447 17.74 16.31 1.39
C MET A 447 18.63 16.82 0.24
N GLU A 448 19.69 16.10 -0.08
CA GLU A 448 20.64 16.45 -1.15
C GLU A 448 20.29 15.77 -2.48
N GLN A 449 19.35 14.83 -2.46
CA GLN A 449 18.92 14.12 -3.65
C GLN A 449 18.16 15.08 -4.59
N LYS A 450 18.41 14.94 -5.90
CA LYS A 450 17.72 15.70 -6.94
C LYS A 450 16.71 14.79 -7.66
N VAL A 451 15.45 15.18 -7.63
CA VAL A 451 14.37 14.52 -8.39
C VAL A 451 13.99 15.36 -9.60
N ILE A 452 13.89 16.67 -9.42
CA ILE A 452 13.58 17.67 -10.45
C ILE A 452 14.77 18.54 -10.77
#